data_356f2b29fa8c8bbbb43915bcc91b68f0
#
_entry.id   356f2b29fa8c8bbbb43915bcc91b68f0
#
_cell.length_a   1.000
_cell.length_b   1.000
_cell.length_c   1.000
_cell.angle_alpha   90.00
_cell.angle_beta   90.00
_cell.angle_gamma   90.00
#
_symmetry.space_group_name_H-M   'P 1'
#
loop_
_entity.id
_entity.type
_entity.pdbx_description
1 polymer ?
#
loop_
_entity_poly.entity_id
_entity_poly.type
_entity_poly.pdbx_seq_one_letter_code
_entity_poly.pdbx_strand_id
1 'polypeptide(L)'
;KELFTLLNPDFYSSIAEFTYVKNFDSERISSFDRMIRSDINAYLPGDLLVKVDIATMANSLELRSPLLDVNVVEWGISLPHKYKIKGLETKHILKDVARSLVPAELIDRPKMGFGIPRAEWLRTEMRETLIENLTDTTASQRGWFDQKAVKSTINSHMSNQDMDHQLWPMLMLELWARTWLD
;
A
#
# COMPACT_ATOMS: atom_id res chain seq x y z
N LYS A 1 -11.46 -9.80 -0.35
CA LYS A 1 -12.39 -10.76 -1.02
C LYS A 1 -12.67 -10.36 -2.47
N GLU A 2 -12.88 -9.08 -2.77
CA GLU A 2 -13.26 -8.61 -4.12
C GLU A 2 -12.15 -8.81 -5.18
N LEU A 3 -10.88 -8.67 -4.82
CA LEU A 3 -9.77 -8.86 -5.75
C LEU A 3 -9.66 -10.32 -6.24
N PHE A 4 -10.00 -11.28 -5.39
CA PHE A 4 -9.92 -12.71 -5.71
C PHE A 4 -10.92 -13.15 -6.77
N THR A 5 -12.02 -12.41 -6.98
CA THR A 5 -12.99 -12.72 -8.03
C THR A 5 -12.50 -12.38 -9.44
N LEU A 6 -11.40 -11.63 -9.53
CA LEU A 6 -10.76 -11.24 -10.79
C LEU A 6 -9.67 -12.22 -11.23
N LEU A 7 -9.19 -13.06 -10.31
CA LEU A 7 -8.18 -14.07 -10.62
C LEU A 7 -8.82 -15.29 -11.30
N ASN A 8 -8.10 -15.86 -12.24
CA ASN A 8 -8.45 -17.17 -12.78
C ASN A 8 -8.44 -18.21 -11.63
N PRO A 9 -9.50 -19.03 -11.47
CA PRO A 9 -9.57 -20.01 -10.36
C PRO A 9 -8.40 -20.98 -10.30
N ASP A 10 -7.91 -21.45 -11.45
CA ASP A 10 -6.78 -22.38 -11.53
C ASP A 10 -5.48 -21.71 -11.08
N PHE A 11 -5.27 -20.47 -11.51
CA PHE A 11 -4.14 -19.65 -11.05
C PHE A 11 -4.22 -19.38 -9.55
N TYR A 12 -5.39 -18.96 -9.06
CA TYR A 12 -5.60 -18.71 -7.64
C TYR A 12 -5.28 -19.94 -6.77
N SER A 13 -5.69 -21.12 -7.19
CA SER A 13 -5.40 -22.37 -6.46
C SER A 13 -3.92 -22.74 -6.46
N SER A 14 -3.13 -22.23 -7.40
CA SER A 14 -1.69 -22.46 -7.50
C SER A 14 -0.84 -21.51 -6.66
N ILE A 15 -1.42 -20.39 -6.22
CA ILE A 15 -0.71 -19.41 -5.39
C ILE A 15 -0.57 -19.95 -3.97
N ALA A 16 0.67 -20.07 -3.50
CA ALA A 16 0.95 -20.37 -2.11
C ALA A 16 0.39 -19.28 -1.19
N GLU A 17 -0.28 -19.69 -0.11
CA GLU A 17 -0.77 -18.74 0.87
C GLU A 17 0.38 -17.94 1.47
N PHE A 18 0.49 -16.68 1.08
CA PHE A 18 1.49 -15.77 1.60
C PHE A 18 0.98 -15.12 2.88
N THR A 19 1.48 -15.59 4.00
CA THR A 19 1.14 -15.01 5.30
C THR A 19 2.19 -13.95 5.67
N TYR A 20 1.83 -12.69 5.47
CA TYR A 20 2.67 -11.53 5.79
C TYR A 20 2.97 -11.41 7.30
N VAL A 21 2.14 -12.00 8.13
CA VAL A 21 2.18 -11.92 9.61
C VAL A 21 2.46 -13.30 10.22
N LYS A 22 3.51 -13.98 9.77
CA LYS A 22 3.98 -15.15 10.52
C LYS A 22 4.73 -14.68 11.76
N ASN A 23 4.31 -15.12 12.95
CA ASN A 23 5.03 -15.12 14.23
C ASN A 23 4.81 -13.96 15.21
N PHE A 24 3.71 -13.20 15.15
CA PHE A 24 3.36 -12.30 16.26
C PHE A 24 2.32 -12.89 17.24
N ASP A 25 2.02 -14.18 17.13
CA ASP A 25 1.13 -14.92 18.05
C ASP A 25 1.81 -15.29 19.37
N SER A 26 2.34 -14.30 20.08
CA SER A 26 2.57 -14.50 21.51
C SER A 26 1.33 -13.97 22.26
N GLU A 27 0.65 -14.83 22.98
CA GLU A 27 -0.52 -14.50 23.83
C GLU A 27 -0.26 -13.37 24.83
N ARG A 28 0.99 -12.92 24.95
CA ARG A 28 1.45 -11.90 25.92
C ARG A 28 1.52 -10.49 25.35
N ILE A 29 1.24 -10.28 24.04
CA ILE A 29 1.36 -8.98 23.39
C ILE A 29 -0.04 -8.44 23.06
N SER A 30 -0.31 -7.17 23.39
CA SER A 30 -1.59 -6.54 23.08
C SER A 30 -1.86 -6.51 21.57
N SER A 31 -3.13 -6.52 21.16
CA SER A 31 -3.49 -6.42 19.71
C SER A 31 -2.94 -5.15 19.08
N PHE A 32 -2.83 -4.07 19.84
CA PHE A 32 -2.24 -2.81 19.39
C PHE A 32 -0.73 -2.94 19.12
N ASP A 33 0.01 -3.57 20.04
CA ASP A 33 1.45 -3.78 19.85
C ASP A 33 1.74 -4.76 18.72
N ARG A 34 0.87 -5.77 18.51
CA ARG A 34 0.96 -6.66 17.35
C ARG A 34 0.83 -5.89 16.03
N MET A 35 -0.13 -4.97 15.96
CA MET A 35 -0.34 -4.13 14.78
C MET A 35 0.88 -3.24 14.49
N ILE A 36 1.43 -2.57 15.50
CA ILE A 36 2.65 -1.77 15.35
C ILE A 36 3.83 -2.62 14.88
N ARG A 37 4.02 -3.79 15.47
CA ARG A 37 5.11 -4.70 15.08
C ARG A 37 4.93 -5.22 13.64
N SER A 38 3.70 -5.50 13.24
CA SER A 38 3.38 -5.88 11.85
C SER A 38 3.78 -4.77 10.89
N ASP A 39 3.39 -3.54 11.17
CA ASP A 39 3.72 -2.39 10.33
C ASP A 39 5.23 -2.17 10.21
N ILE A 40 5.96 -2.26 11.33
CA ILE A 40 7.42 -2.07 11.34
C ILE A 40 8.15 -3.19 10.59
N ASN A 41 7.69 -4.43 10.69
CA ASN A 41 8.40 -5.56 10.07
C ASN A 41 7.99 -5.85 8.63
N ALA A 42 6.86 -5.32 8.21
CA ALA A 42 6.28 -5.65 6.93
C ALA A 42 5.99 -4.42 6.06
N TYR A 43 5.03 -3.58 6.47
CA TYR A 43 4.58 -2.45 5.68
C TYR A 43 5.66 -1.35 5.53
N LEU A 44 6.36 -1.03 6.61
CA LEU A 44 7.39 0.00 6.59
C LEU A 44 8.57 -0.38 5.64
N PRO A 45 9.23 -1.54 5.80
CA PRO A 45 10.33 -1.91 4.90
C PRO A 45 9.86 -2.35 3.51
N GLY A 46 8.70 -3.01 3.40
CA GLY A 46 8.23 -3.60 2.14
C GLY A 46 7.50 -2.65 1.18
N ASP A 47 6.97 -1.53 1.68
CA ASP A 47 6.25 -0.54 0.87
C ASP A 47 6.86 0.86 1.03
N LEU A 48 6.82 1.44 2.23
CA LEU A 48 7.14 2.85 2.39
C LEU A 48 8.62 3.15 2.12
N LEU A 49 9.53 2.39 2.71
CA LEU A 49 10.97 2.66 2.59
C LEU A 49 11.48 2.32 1.18
N VAL A 50 11.05 1.20 0.62
CA VAL A 50 11.43 0.81 -0.76
C VAL A 50 10.97 1.86 -1.76
N LYS A 51 9.71 2.30 -1.66
CA LYS A 51 9.17 3.34 -2.56
C LYS A 51 9.94 4.65 -2.46
N VAL A 52 10.18 5.10 -1.24
CA VAL A 52 10.87 6.38 -1.00
C VAL A 52 12.32 6.30 -1.47
N ASP A 53 13.02 5.21 -1.15
CA ASP A 53 14.42 5.01 -1.55
C ASP A 53 14.55 4.99 -3.09
N ILE A 54 13.76 4.17 -3.77
CA ILE A 54 13.78 4.09 -5.24
C ILE A 54 13.46 5.44 -5.87
N ALA A 55 12.43 6.16 -5.40
CA ALA A 55 12.03 7.42 -5.98
C ALA A 55 13.06 8.54 -5.76
N THR A 56 13.68 8.59 -4.60
CA THR A 56 14.70 9.62 -4.29
C THR A 56 16.02 9.30 -4.98
N MET A 57 16.47 8.04 -4.95
CA MET A 57 17.70 7.62 -5.60
C MET A 57 17.65 7.74 -7.13
N ALA A 58 16.48 7.55 -7.74
CA ALA A 58 16.28 7.83 -9.16
C ALA A 58 16.58 9.29 -9.54
N ASN A 59 16.53 10.19 -8.55
CA ASN A 59 16.86 11.61 -8.71
C ASN A 59 18.17 12.01 -7.99
N SER A 60 19.02 11.03 -7.64
CA SER A 60 20.28 11.24 -6.94
C SER A 60 20.14 11.96 -5.59
N LEU A 61 19.04 11.71 -4.88
CA LEU A 61 18.75 12.26 -3.56
C LEU A 61 18.84 11.15 -2.51
N GLU A 62 19.65 11.35 -1.49
CA GLU A 62 19.65 10.48 -0.31
C GLU A 62 18.62 10.97 0.71
N LEU A 63 17.67 10.11 1.07
CA LEU A 63 16.72 10.39 2.13
C LEU A 63 17.18 9.82 3.46
N ARG A 64 17.14 10.64 4.49
CA ARG A 64 17.35 10.21 5.88
C ARG A 64 16.13 10.51 6.72
N SER A 65 15.66 9.52 7.48
CA SER A 65 14.44 9.60 8.32
C SER A 65 14.84 9.61 9.80
N PRO A 66 14.95 10.77 10.48
CA PRO A 66 15.40 10.85 11.88
C PRO A 66 14.55 10.03 12.85
N LEU A 67 13.24 9.88 12.57
CA LEU A 67 12.33 9.07 13.39
C LEU A 67 12.53 7.57 13.21
N LEU A 68 13.36 7.14 12.27
CA LEU A 68 13.75 5.73 12.07
C LEU A 68 15.12 5.40 12.64
N ASP A 69 15.74 6.33 13.37
CA ASP A 69 16.91 6.00 14.19
C ASP A 69 16.55 4.86 15.15
N VAL A 70 17.43 3.88 15.27
CA VAL A 70 17.21 2.66 16.04
C VAL A 70 16.80 2.96 17.48
N ASN A 71 17.46 3.93 18.13
CA ASN A 71 17.15 4.29 19.52
C ASN A 71 15.77 4.94 19.64
N VAL A 72 15.37 5.76 18.63
CA VAL A 72 14.05 6.40 18.59
C VAL A 72 12.96 5.36 18.36
N VAL A 73 13.18 4.40 17.47
CA VAL A 73 12.22 3.32 17.19
C VAL A 73 12.06 2.41 18.40
N GLU A 74 13.14 1.94 19.00
CA GLU A 74 13.11 1.08 20.19
C GLU A 74 12.42 1.77 21.37
N TRP A 75 12.76 3.04 21.62
CA TRP A 75 12.08 3.84 22.62
C TRP A 75 10.61 4.00 22.30
N GLY A 76 10.26 4.36 21.07
CA GLY A 76 8.87 4.52 20.62
C GLY A 76 8.04 3.25 20.78
N ILE A 77 8.61 2.08 20.46
CA ILE A 77 7.94 0.79 20.66
C ILE A 77 7.71 0.52 22.16
N SER A 78 8.69 0.82 23.01
CA SER A 78 8.63 0.57 24.45
C SER A 78 7.61 1.44 25.19
N LEU A 79 7.17 2.55 24.60
CA LEU A 79 6.21 3.45 25.24
C LEU A 79 4.86 2.77 25.50
N PRO A 80 4.27 2.98 26.69
CA PRO A 80 2.88 2.60 26.95
C PRO A 80 1.90 3.21 25.94
N HIS A 81 0.83 2.48 25.62
CA HIS A 81 -0.20 2.87 24.66
C HIS A 81 -0.73 4.31 24.86
N LYS A 82 -0.94 4.73 26.09
CA LYS A 82 -1.45 6.07 26.45
C LYS A 82 -0.61 7.23 25.94
N TYR A 83 0.69 7.01 25.68
CA TYR A 83 1.56 8.02 25.07
C TYR A 83 1.54 8.01 23.56
N LYS A 84 1.13 6.90 22.94
CA LYS A 84 1.01 6.74 21.49
C LYS A 84 -0.32 7.26 20.98
N ILE A 85 -1.42 6.91 21.70
CA ILE A 85 -2.79 7.32 21.35
C ILE A 85 -3.49 7.80 22.62
N LYS A 86 -4.19 8.93 22.52
CA LYS A 86 -5.02 9.50 23.57
C LYS A 86 -6.41 9.84 23.01
N GLY A 87 -7.40 9.03 23.36
CA GLY A 87 -8.72 9.11 22.72
C GLY A 87 -8.61 8.83 21.22
N LEU A 88 -8.98 9.79 20.40
CA LEU A 88 -8.86 9.71 18.92
C LEU A 88 -7.55 10.32 18.40
N GLU A 89 -6.75 10.93 19.24
CA GLU A 89 -5.49 11.54 18.83
C GLU A 89 -4.39 10.49 18.70
N THR A 90 -3.95 10.25 17.47
CA THR A 90 -2.77 9.43 17.16
C THR A 90 -1.49 10.25 17.25
N LYS A 91 -0.34 9.57 17.44
CA LYS A 91 1.00 10.19 17.59
C LYS A 91 1.05 11.19 18.76
N HIS A 92 0.31 10.94 19.82
CA HIS A 92 0.07 11.90 20.90
C HIS A 92 1.34 12.55 21.44
N ILE A 93 2.31 11.78 21.95
CA ILE A 93 3.55 12.33 22.50
C ILE A 93 4.36 13.13 21.46
N LEU A 94 4.39 12.70 20.19
CA LEU A 94 5.08 13.42 19.14
C LEU A 94 4.42 14.78 18.87
N LYS A 95 3.09 14.82 18.86
CA LYS A 95 2.35 16.06 18.71
C LYS A 95 2.54 17.00 19.90
N ASP A 96 2.58 16.48 21.13
CA ASP A 96 2.83 17.28 22.33
C ASP A 96 4.21 17.97 22.26
N VAL A 97 5.24 17.25 21.85
CA VAL A 97 6.56 17.84 21.63
C VAL A 97 6.52 18.87 20.49
N ALA A 98 5.89 18.52 19.38
CA ALA A 98 5.83 19.40 18.21
C ALA A 98 5.06 20.71 18.48
N ARG A 99 4.02 20.72 19.32
CA ARG A 99 3.27 21.92 19.71
C ARG A 99 4.12 22.99 20.40
N SER A 100 5.25 22.61 20.99
CA SER A 100 6.21 23.59 21.53
C SER A 100 7.15 24.19 20.49
N LEU A 101 7.21 23.60 19.29
CA LEU A 101 8.18 23.96 18.24
C LEU A 101 7.53 24.60 17.00
N VAL A 102 6.27 24.24 16.71
CA VAL A 102 5.56 24.71 15.53
C VAL A 102 4.10 25.10 15.87
N PRO A 103 3.47 26.00 15.08
CA PRO A 103 2.09 26.42 15.29
C PRO A 103 1.12 25.23 15.32
N ALA A 104 0.13 25.29 16.22
CA ALA A 104 -0.84 24.20 16.43
C ALA A 104 -1.64 23.88 15.15
N GLU A 105 -1.95 24.86 14.34
CA GLU A 105 -2.70 24.71 13.08
C GLU A 105 -2.00 23.77 12.10
N LEU A 106 -0.68 23.69 12.13
CA LEU A 106 0.09 22.78 11.29
C LEU A 106 0.04 21.33 11.79
N ILE A 107 -0.07 21.15 13.11
CA ILE A 107 -0.08 19.84 13.75
C ILE A 107 -1.48 19.21 13.72
N ASP A 108 -2.51 20.03 13.97
CA ASP A 108 -3.87 19.59 14.15
C ASP A 108 -4.70 19.58 12.85
N ARG A 109 -4.07 19.90 11.71
CA ARG A 109 -4.71 19.81 10.39
C ARG A 109 -5.15 18.37 10.09
N PRO A 110 -6.23 18.18 9.31
CA PRO A 110 -6.65 16.88 8.84
C PRO A 110 -5.52 16.17 8.08
N LYS A 111 -5.35 14.88 8.35
CA LYS A 111 -4.36 14.06 7.65
C LYS A 111 -4.75 13.97 6.17
N MET A 112 -3.88 14.40 5.28
CA MET A 112 -3.97 14.15 3.85
C MET A 112 -2.96 13.04 3.49
N GLY A 113 -3.43 11.95 2.86
CA GLY A 113 -2.56 10.88 2.37
C GLY A 113 -1.83 11.28 1.09
N PHE A 114 -0.84 10.49 0.69
CA PHE A 114 -0.14 10.65 -0.60
C PHE A 114 -0.92 9.97 -1.74
N GLY A 115 -2.23 10.20 -1.79
CA GLY A 115 -3.07 9.65 -2.85
C GLY A 115 -2.78 10.34 -4.18
N ILE A 116 -2.53 9.55 -5.22
CA ILE A 116 -2.52 10.00 -6.62
C ILE A 116 -3.92 9.77 -7.22
N PRO A 117 -4.35 10.54 -8.22
CA PRO A 117 -5.68 10.42 -8.82
C PRO A 117 -5.76 9.21 -9.78
N ARG A 118 -5.49 7.99 -9.26
CA ARG A 118 -5.45 6.75 -10.05
C ARG A 118 -6.72 6.50 -10.84
N ALA A 119 -7.86 6.74 -10.20
CA ALA A 119 -9.17 6.55 -10.83
C ALA A 119 -9.34 7.43 -12.06
N GLU A 120 -8.92 8.68 -11.97
CA GLU A 120 -8.96 9.62 -13.11
C GLU A 120 -7.96 9.20 -14.19
N TRP A 121 -6.73 8.90 -13.81
CA TRP A 121 -5.70 8.48 -14.77
C TRP A 121 -6.12 7.23 -15.55
N LEU A 122 -6.72 6.24 -14.90
CA LEU A 122 -7.20 5.03 -15.56
C LEU A 122 -8.40 5.28 -16.48
N ARG A 123 -9.12 6.40 -16.31
CA ARG A 123 -10.19 6.83 -17.22
C ARG A 123 -9.70 7.70 -18.36
N THR A 124 -8.56 8.36 -18.19
CA THR A 124 -8.03 9.39 -19.11
C THR A 124 -6.67 8.98 -19.70
N GLU A 125 -5.58 9.46 -19.14
CA GLU A 125 -4.23 9.33 -19.69
C GLU A 125 -3.75 7.89 -19.80
N MET A 126 -4.13 7.03 -18.85
CA MET A 126 -3.74 5.62 -18.81
C MET A 126 -4.81 4.67 -19.36
N ARG A 127 -5.87 5.18 -19.96
CA ARG A 127 -6.98 4.36 -20.43
C ARG A 127 -6.57 3.33 -21.48
N GLU A 128 -5.84 3.75 -22.47
CA GLU A 128 -5.34 2.86 -23.53
C GLU A 128 -4.39 1.82 -22.94
N THR A 129 -3.42 2.27 -22.12
CA THR A 129 -2.50 1.38 -21.41
C THR A 129 -3.23 0.33 -20.58
N LEU A 130 -4.29 0.73 -19.85
CA LEU A 130 -5.10 -0.19 -19.07
C LEU A 130 -5.77 -1.25 -19.94
N ILE A 131 -6.48 -0.82 -20.98
CA ILE A 131 -7.25 -1.71 -21.84
C ILE A 131 -6.32 -2.66 -22.60
N GLU A 132 -5.32 -2.14 -23.28
CA GLU A 132 -4.39 -2.95 -24.07
C GLU A 132 -3.67 -3.98 -23.21
N ASN A 133 -3.09 -3.58 -22.09
CA ASN A 133 -2.28 -4.50 -21.30
C ASN A 133 -3.09 -5.53 -20.51
N LEU A 134 -4.36 -5.28 -20.19
CA LEU A 134 -5.18 -6.25 -19.45
C LEU A 134 -6.06 -7.12 -20.33
N THR A 135 -6.25 -6.76 -21.63
CA THR A 135 -7.23 -7.48 -22.49
C THR A 135 -6.65 -8.03 -23.80
N ASP A 136 -5.38 -7.84 -24.05
CA ASP A 136 -4.72 -8.37 -25.25
C ASP A 136 -4.46 -9.89 -25.17
N THR A 137 -3.85 -10.42 -26.23
CA THR A 137 -3.52 -11.84 -26.31
C THR A 137 -2.50 -12.29 -25.27
N THR A 138 -1.53 -11.43 -24.92
CA THR A 138 -0.48 -11.74 -23.95
C THR A 138 -1.08 -11.93 -22.57
N ALA A 139 -1.85 -10.96 -22.08
CA ALA A 139 -2.53 -11.07 -20.79
C ALA A 139 -3.53 -12.24 -20.75
N SER A 140 -4.24 -12.48 -21.85
CA SER A 140 -5.17 -13.59 -21.96
C SER A 140 -4.46 -14.96 -21.92
N GLN A 141 -3.35 -15.11 -22.62
CA GLN A 141 -2.55 -16.35 -22.66
C GLN A 141 -1.81 -16.60 -21.35
N ARG A 142 -1.41 -15.54 -20.64
CA ARG A 142 -0.82 -15.64 -19.29
C ARG A 142 -1.78 -16.31 -18.29
N GLY A 143 -3.08 -16.10 -18.44
CA GLY A 143 -4.12 -16.83 -17.72
C GLY A 143 -4.23 -16.49 -16.22
N TRP A 144 -3.62 -15.40 -15.75
CA TRP A 144 -3.71 -14.99 -14.34
C TRP A 144 -5.08 -14.43 -13.96
N PHE A 145 -5.72 -13.74 -14.91
CA PHE A 145 -6.97 -13.03 -14.69
C PHE A 145 -8.11 -13.64 -15.50
N ASP A 146 -9.31 -13.68 -14.92
CA ASP A 146 -10.52 -13.97 -15.65
C ASP A 146 -10.85 -12.80 -16.60
N GLN A 147 -10.67 -13.03 -17.89
CA GLN A 147 -10.81 -12.00 -18.92
C GLN A 147 -12.24 -11.42 -19.02
N LYS A 148 -13.25 -12.18 -18.64
CA LYS A 148 -14.65 -11.72 -18.59
C LYS A 148 -14.85 -10.77 -17.41
N ALA A 149 -14.33 -11.14 -16.26
CA ALA A 149 -14.39 -10.32 -15.06
C ALA A 149 -13.57 -9.02 -15.26
N VAL A 150 -12.37 -9.10 -15.84
CA VAL A 150 -11.54 -7.92 -16.17
C VAL A 150 -12.30 -6.93 -17.04
N LYS A 151 -12.88 -7.38 -18.15
CA LYS A 151 -13.64 -6.51 -19.07
C LYS A 151 -14.84 -5.88 -18.39
N SER A 152 -15.54 -6.65 -17.55
CA SER A 152 -16.67 -6.13 -16.76
C SER A 152 -16.23 -5.03 -15.79
N THR A 153 -15.11 -5.24 -15.10
CA THR A 153 -14.56 -4.27 -14.14
C THR A 153 -14.07 -2.99 -14.82
N ILE A 154 -13.42 -3.11 -15.98
CA ILE A 154 -13.02 -1.95 -16.79
C ILE A 154 -14.26 -1.17 -17.21
N ASN A 155 -15.30 -1.83 -17.73
CA ASN A 155 -16.54 -1.15 -18.14
C ASN A 155 -17.23 -0.44 -16.98
N SER A 156 -17.28 -1.06 -15.80
CA SER A 156 -17.81 -0.43 -14.58
C SER A 156 -16.99 0.82 -14.22
N HIS A 157 -15.66 0.75 -14.29
CA HIS A 157 -14.79 1.89 -14.02
C HIS A 157 -15.01 3.05 -14.99
N MET A 158 -15.14 2.75 -16.29
CA MET A 158 -15.44 3.74 -17.33
C MET A 158 -16.83 4.35 -17.18
N SER A 159 -17.76 3.67 -16.50
CA SER A 159 -19.11 4.15 -16.18
C SER A 159 -19.20 4.87 -14.83
N ASN A 160 -18.11 5.45 -14.35
CA ASN A 160 -17.97 6.19 -13.08
C ASN A 160 -18.16 5.37 -11.78
N GLN A 161 -18.13 4.05 -11.85
CA GLN A 161 -17.94 3.23 -10.66
C GLN A 161 -16.43 3.15 -10.38
N ASP A 162 -16.02 3.59 -9.21
CA ASP A 162 -14.58 3.63 -8.91
C ASP A 162 -14.02 2.25 -8.59
N MET A 163 -13.31 1.65 -9.56
CA MET A 163 -12.70 0.32 -9.50
C MET A 163 -11.17 0.38 -9.53
N ASP A 164 -10.56 1.54 -9.26
CA ASP A 164 -9.13 1.77 -9.35
C ASP A 164 -8.33 0.83 -8.43
N HIS A 165 -8.87 0.55 -7.24
CA HIS A 165 -8.27 -0.34 -6.24
C HIS A 165 -8.12 -1.80 -6.74
N GLN A 166 -8.90 -2.21 -7.73
CA GLN A 166 -8.79 -3.52 -8.39
C GLN A 166 -7.92 -3.43 -9.64
N LEU A 167 -8.19 -2.46 -10.51
CA LEU A 167 -7.54 -2.33 -11.81
C LEU A 167 -6.06 -1.94 -11.71
N TRP A 168 -5.71 -1.07 -10.77
CA TRP A 168 -4.34 -0.62 -10.61
C TRP A 168 -3.35 -1.75 -10.28
N PRO A 169 -3.59 -2.60 -9.26
CA PRO A 169 -2.70 -3.72 -8.97
C PRO A 169 -2.58 -4.72 -10.13
N MET A 170 -3.69 -4.96 -10.84
CA MET A 170 -3.66 -5.86 -12.01
C MET A 170 -2.80 -5.29 -13.13
N LEU A 171 -2.96 -4.02 -13.44
CA LEU A 171 -2.15 -3.34 -14.46
C LEU A 171 -0.66 -3.34 -14.07
N MET A 172 -0.35 -3.01 -12.82
CA MET A 172 1.05 -3.02 -12.35
C MET A 172 1.67 -4.42 -12.42
N LEU A 173 0.93 -5.45 -12.04
CA LEU A 173 1.40 -6.83 -12.12
C LEU A 173 1.65 -7.26 -13.58
N GLU A 174 0.75 -6.92 -14.49
CA GLU A 174 0.92 -7.26 -15.91
C GLU A 174 2.12 -6.51 -16.54
N LEU A 175 2.27 -5.22 -16.26
CA LEU A 175 3.42 -4.43 -16.73
C LEU A 175 4.75 -4.96 -16.17
N TRP A 176 4.75 -5.37 -14.91
CA TRP A 176 5.90 -6.02 -14.29
C TRP A 176 6.24 -7.35 -15.01
N ALA A 177 5.22 -8.16 -15.28
CA ALA A 177 5.42 -9.43 -15.98
C ALA A 177 6.00 -9.24 -17.38
N ARG A 178 5.51 -8.27 -18.14
CA ARG A 178 6.05 -7.93 -19.47
C ARG A 178 7.49 -7.44 -19.44
N THR A 179 7.90 -6.87 -18.32
CA THR A 179 9.28 -6.36 -18.18
C THR A 179 10.27 -7.45 -17.74
N TRP A 180 9.82 -8.42 -16.94
CA TRP A 180 10.71 -9.32 -16.24
C TRP A 180 10.51 -10.81 -16.54
N LEU A 181 9.38 -11.21 -17.12
CA LEU A 181 9.06 -12.62 -17.39
C LEU A 181 8.98 -12.93 -18.91
N ASP A 182 8.64 -11.95 -19.75
CA ASP A 182 8.57 -12.09 -21.20
C ASP A 182 9.89 -11.69 -21.84
#